data_c1487a343e2429d53e23e6f517ec5719
#
_entry.id   c1487a343e2429d53e23e6f517ec5719
#
_cell.length_a   1.000
_cell.length_b   1.000
_cell.length_c   1.000
_cell.angle_alpha   90.00
_cell.angle_beta   90.00
_cell.angle_gamma   90.00
#
_symmetry.space_group_name_H-M   'P 1'
#
loop_
_entity.id
_entity.type
_entity.pdbx_description
1 polymer ?
#
loop_
_entity_poly.entity_id
_entity_poly.type
_entity_poly.pdbx_seq_one_letter_code
_entity_poly.pdbx_strand_id
1 'polypeptide(L)' 'MIASALASQRRAKGLSQAEVAKILGRHQPFIANIESGERRVDLVELMDIAKIIDFDVIALLRDLQDIAE' A
#
# COMPACT_ATOMS: atom_id res chain seq x y z
N MET A 1 -0.40 -8.52 -6.30
CA MET A 1 1.01 -8.15 -6.20
C MET A 1 1.20 -6.87 -5.40
N ILE A 2 0.73 -5.73 -5.87
CA ILE A 2 0.84 -4.46 -5.12
C ILE A 2 0.10 -4.54 -3.78
N ALA A 3 -1.12 -5.06 -3.78
CA ALA A 3 -1.94 -5.19 -2.59
C ALA A 3 -1.25 -6.00 -1.48
N SER A 4 -0.71 -7.17 -1.83
CA SER A 4 -0.04 -8.02 -0.85
C SER A 4 1.28 -7.42 -0.37
N ALA A 5 2.00 -6.70 -1.24
CA ALA A 5 3.23 -6.01 -0.86
C ALA A 5 2.95 -4.90 0.15
N LEU A 6 1.89 -4.12 -0.07
CA LEU A 6 1.49 -3.06 0.85
C LEU A 6 1.08 -3.64 2.21
N ALA A 7 0.28 -4.70 2.21
CA ALA A 7 -0.17 -5.35 3.44
C ALA A 7 1.01 -5.91 4.23
N SER A 8 1.95 -6.54 3.55
CA SER A 8 3.15 -7.11 4.16
C SER A 8 3.99 -6.03 4.84
N GLN A 9 4.23 -4.93 4.14
CA GLN A 9 5.03 -3.83 4.67
C GLN A 9 4.33 -3.14 5.84
N ARG A 10 3.02 -2.95 5.75
CA ARG A 10 2.23 -2.39 6.85
C ARG A 10 2.41 -3.22 8.12
N ARG A 11 2.30 -4.54 8.00
CA ARG A 11 2.48 -5.46 9.13
C ARG A 11 3.90 -5.41 9.67
N ALA A 12 4.88 -5.32 8.79
CA ALA A 12 6.28 -5.21 9.20
C ALA A 12 6.55 -3.94 10.01
N LYS A 13 5.79 -2.87 9.78
CA LYS A 13 5.88 -1.64 10.56
C LYS A 13 5.03 -1.69 11.83
N GLY A 14 4.31 -2.77 12.08
CA GLY A 14 3.47 -2.90 13.27
C GLY A 14 2.21 -2.05 13.24
N LEU A 15 1.76 -1.63 12.07
CA LEU A 15 0.59 -0.78 11.91
C LEU A 15 -0.63 -1.58 11.50
N SER A 16 -1.79 -1.26 12.09
CA SER A 16 -3.07 -1.85 11.68
C SER A 16 -3.63 -1.10 10.47
N GLN A 17 -4.60 -1.72 9.78
CA GLN A 17 -5.33 -1.07 8.71
C GLN A 17 -6.01 0.21 9.21
N ALA A 18 -6.60 0.15 10.40
CA ALA A 18 -7.29 1.29 11.00
C ALA A 18 -6.32 2.45 11.28
N GLU A 19 -5.12 2.13 11.76
CA GLU A 19 -4.10 3.15 12.04
C GLU A 19 -3.65 3.87 10.76
N VAL A 20 -3.39 3.12 9.69
CA VAL A 20 -2.99 3.70 8.41
C VAL A 20 -4.12 4.56 7.84
N ALA A 21 -5.35 4.06 7.86
CA ALA A 21 -6.51 4.81 7.39
C ALA A 21 -6.69 6.12 8.17
N LYS A 22 -6.53 6.07 9.48
CA LYS A 22 -6.64 7.26 10.33
C LYS A 22 -5.60 8.32 9.98
N ILE A 23 -4.36 7.91 9.78
CA ILE A 23 -3.27 8.81 9.40
C ILE A 23 -3.56 9.46 8.05
N LEU A 24 -4.15 8.72 7.12
CA LEU A 24 -4.52 9.21 5.80
C LEU A 24 -5.78 10.07 5.80
N GLY A 25 -6.54 10.08 6.90
CA GLY A 25 -7.83 10.76 6.95
C GLY A 25 -8.91 10.01 6.16
N ARG A 26 -8.80 8.68 6.06
CA ARG A 26 -9.73 7.83 5.33
C ARG A 26 -10.38 6.83 6.27
N HIS A 27 -11.49 6.22 5.83
CA HIS A 27 -12.12 5.14 6.57
C HIS A 27 -11.34 3.84 6.41
N GLN A 28 -11.38 2.97 7.42
CA GLN A 28 -10.67 1.70 7.41
C GLN A 28 -10.97 0.85 6.16
N PRO A 29 -12.21 0.77 5.65
CA PRO A 29 -12.49 0.00 4.43
C PRO A 29 -11.66 0.42 3.22
N PHE A 30 -11.21 1.67 3.16
CA PHE A 30 -10.34 2.14 2.10
C PHE A 30 -9.05 1.29 2.03
N ILE A 31 -8.39 1.10 3.16
CA ILE A 31 -7.16 0.31 3.25
C ILE A 31 -7.46 -1.19 3.05
N ALA A 32 -8.52 -1.68 3.71
CA ALA A 32 -8.90 -3.09 3.58
C ALA A 32 -9.19 -3.47 2.13
N ASN A 33 -9.89 -2.61 1.40
CA ASN A 33 -10.24 -2.87 -0.01
C ASN A 33 -9.03 -2.82 -0.93
N ILE A 34 -8.07 -1.95 -0.65
CA ILE A 34 -6.80 -1.92 -1.40
C ILE A 34 -6.03 -3.21 -1.16
N GLU A 35 -5.90 -3.64 0.09
CA GLU A 35 -5.13 -4.84 0.45
C GLU A 35 -5.80 -6.14 -0.03
N SER A 36 -7.12 -6.15 -0.15
CA SER A 36 -7.84 -7.32 -0.69
C SER A 36 -7.85 -7.37 -2.22
N GLY A 37 -7.43 -6.28 -2.88
CA GLY A 37 -7.45 -6.18 -4.33
C GLY A 37 -8.80 -5.76 -4.91
N GLU A 38 -9.79 -5.45 -4.07
CA GLU A 38 -11.10 -5.00 -4.54
C GLU A 38 -11.09 -3.58 -5.08
N ARG A 39 -10.18 -2.74 -4.59
CA ARG A 39 -10.02 -1.37 -5.02
C ARG A 39 -8.62 -1.16 -5.59
N ARG A 40 -8.55 -0.52 -6.75
CA ARG A 40 -7.25 -0.10 -7.30
C ARG A 40 -6.74 1.11 -6.51
N VAL A 41 -5.42 1.16 -6.35
CA VAL A 41 -4.75 2.30 -5.75
C VAL A 41 -4.15 3.13 -6.89
N ASP A 42 -4.42 4.45 -6.90
CA ASP A 42 -3.76 5.33 -7.87
C ASP A 42 -2.36 5.70 -7.35
N LEU A 43 -1.56 6.32 -8.21
CA LEU A 43 -0.17 6.63 -7.90
C LEU A 43 -0.04 7.57 -6.69
N VAL A 44 -0.90 8.58 -6.60
CA VAL A 44 -0.87 9.53 -5.48
C VAL A 44 -1.22 8.83 -4.16
N GLU A 45 -2.26 8.01 -4.18
CA GLU A 45 -2.66 7.21 -3.01
C GLU A 45 -1.54 6.27 -2.60
N LEU A 46 -0.90 5.60 -3.56
CA LEU A 46 0.21 4.70 -3.31
C LEU A 46 1.37 5.43 -2.62
N MET A 47 1.71 6.62 -3.11
CA MET A 47 2.80 7.41 -2.52
C MET A 47 2.47 7.86 -1.10
N ASP A 48 1.22 8.24 -0.84
CA ASP A 48 0.79 8.63 0.49
C ASP A 48 0.86 7.47 1.48
N ILE A 49 0.39 6.30 1.07
CA ILE A 49 0.48 5.08 1.87
C ILE A 49 1.95 4.71 2.10
N ALA A 50 2.76 4.77 1.06
CA ALA A 50 4.18 4.42 1.13
C ALA A 50 4.94 5.25 2.16
N LYS A 51 4.61 6.52 2.28
CA LYS A 51 5.24 7.40 3.28
C LYS A 51 4.94 6.94 4.71
N ILE A 52 3.72 6.45 4.94
CA ILE A 52 3.28 6.03 6.27
C ILE A 52 3.92 4.70 6.66
N ILE A 53 3.97 3.75 5.75
CA ILE A 53 4.49 2.41 6.01
C ILE A 53 5.95 2.24 5.61
N ASP A 54 6.58 3.31 5.16
CA ASP A 54 7.99 3.30 4.75
C ASP A 54 8.26 2.30 3.61
N PHE A 55 7.39 2.31 2.62
CA PHE A 55 7.43 1.38 1.49
C PHE A 55 8.25 1.96 0.34
N ASP A 56 9.14 1.14 -0.22
CA ASP A 56 9.98 1.56 -1.34
C ASP A 56 9.24 1.39 -2.67
N VAL A 57 8.58 2.46 -3.10
CA VAL A 57 7.82 2.49 -4.35
C VAL A 57 8.73 2.28 -5.56
N ILE A 58 9.95 2.79 -5.51
CA ILE A 58 10.90 2.68 -6.63
C ILE A 58 11.29 1.23 -6.83
N ALA A 59 11.55 0.50 -5.75
CA ALA A 59 11.86 -0.92 -5.83
C ALA A 59 10.68 -1.72 -6.39
N LEU A 60 9.46 -1.37 -5.98
CA LEU A 60 8.25 -2.01 -6.52
C LEU A 60 8.12 -1.78 -8.02
N LEU A 61 8.33 -0.56 -8.48
CA LEU A 61 8.24 -0.22 -9.91
C LEU A 61 9.30 -0.97 -10.73
N ARG A 62 10.49 -1.13 -10.20
CA ARG A 62 11.54 -1.92 -10.85
C ARG A 62 11.14 -3.39 -10.97
N ASP A 63 10.58 -3.96 -9.91
CA ASP A 63 10.14 -5.35 -9.91
C ASP A 63 9.03 -5.58 -10.93
N LEU A 64 8.07 -4.65 -11.02
CA LEU A 64 7.00 -4.73 -12.02
C LEU A 64 7.54 -4.61 -13.43
N GLN A 65 8.54 -3.76 -13.65
CA GLN A 65 9.17 -3.58 -14.95
C GLN A 65 9.90 -4.85 -15.39
N ASP A 66 10.61 -5.50 -14.49
CA ASP A 66 11.31 -6.76 -14.75
C ASP A 66 10.32 -7.88 -15.12
N ILE A 67 9.18 -7.92 -14.45
CA ILE A 67 8.14 -8.91 -14.73
C ILE A 67 7.48 -8.66 -16.08
N ALA A 68 7.31 -7.40 -16.47
CA ALA A 68 6.65 -7.01 -17.71
C ALA A 68 7.45 -7.38 -18.96
N GLU A 69 8.73 -7.58 -18.83
CA GLU A 69 9.60 -8.02 -19.93
C GLU A 69 9.59 -9.52 -20.10
#